data_ba806d645a907c4d8533d26c940797d8
#
_entry.id   ba806d645a907c4d8533d26c940797d8
#
_cell.length_a   1.000
_cell.length_b   1.000
_cell.length_c   1.000
_cell.angle_alpha   90.00
_cell.angle_beta   90.00
_cell.angle_gamma   90.00
#
_symmetry.space_group_name_H-M   'P 1'
#
loop_
_entity.id
_entity.type
_entity.pdbx_description
1 polymer ?
#
loop_
_entity_poly.entity_id
_entity_poly.type
_entity_poly.pdbx_seq_one_letter_code
_entity_poly.pdbx_strand_id
1 'polypeptide(L)'
;AQGQLAKYAQIQPGVKGDTTINVLSTDVVFQADGCSRTASGTTTLTQRTISPGAVAVHEDLCMDSLSAKYTAVMLKQGLTAEKEEIPFAELYFAQKIAKVQDALGKAYWQGDTASGSANLNKFDGLDKLILAAGTAVNGNPTAITTGTGYTSGNIIGILLGMAELIPEAIAGADDLKLFVAPAQFLSYQRALADGNYFHYVSEGQTQSMPLIGFPNIEVVSDPGLTQSNNNIYLMRASNIYIGVDLPDEEANDVRSWYDPNDRIYKVTMAFRTGVNVAFPDEIVRFALV
;
A
#
# COMPACT_ATOMS: atom_id res chain seq x y z
N ALA A 1 11.10 6.10 -2.02
CA ALA A 1 10.48 4.77 -2.06
C ALA A 1 9.20 4.82 -1.25
N GLN A 2 8.11 4.76 -1.94
CA GLN A 2 6.75 4.70 -1.39
C GLN A 2 6.51 3.26 -0.98
N GLY A 3 6.25 2.90 0.25
CA GLY A 3 5.89 1.59 0.81
C GLY A 3 5.94 0.32 -0.09
N GLN A 4 5.63 -0.83 0.44
CA GLN A 4 5.59 -2.08 -0.35
C GLN A 4 4.51 -2.03 -1.45
N LEU A 5 3.36 -1.41 -1.16
CA LEU A 5 2.27 -1.27 -2.13
C LEU A 5 2.71 -0.61 -3.44
N ALA A 6 3.54 0.43 -3.36
CA ALA A 6 4.00 1.17 -4.53
C ALA A 6 4.90 0.38 -5.49
N LYS A 7 5.44 -0.77 -5.05
CA LYS A 7 6.18 -1.68 -5.94
C LYS A 7 5.28 -2.40 -6.91
N TYR A 8 4.03 -2.59 -6.52
CA TYR A 8 3.03 -3.36 -7.25
C TYR A 8 1.99 -2.49 -7.95
N ALA A 9 1.71 -1.30 -7.40
CA ALA A 9 0.70 -0.38 -7.91
C ALA A 9 1.17 0.36 -9.17
N GLN A 10 0.21 0.76 -10.00
CA GLN A 10 0.44 1.68 -11.10
C GLN A 10 0.53 3.11 -10.57
N ILE A 11 1.66 3.76 -10.82
CA ILE A 11 1.87 5.15 -10.40
C ILE A 11 1.38 6.08 -11.51
N GLN A 12 0.43 6.94 -11.18
CA GLN A 12 -0.07 7.98 -12.08
C GLN A 12 0.51 9.34 -11.66
N PRO A 13 1.44 9.89 -12.42
CA PRO A 13 2.04 11.19 -12.11
C PRO A 13 1.11 12.34 -12.52
N GLY A 14 1.34 13.53 -11.95
CA GLY A 14 0.64 14.77 -12.34
C GLY A 14 -0.74 14.93 -11.71
N VAL A 15 -1.04 14.21 -10.64
CA VAL A 15 -2.33 14.26 -9.96
C VAL A 15 -2.34 15.40 -8.94
N LYS A 16 -2.71 16.62 -9.37
CA LYS A 16 -2.82 17.82 -8.51
C LYS A 16 -4.20 17.99 -7.87
N GLY A 17 -5.21 17.39 -8.46
CA GLY A 17 -6.60 17.41 -8.00
C GLY A 17 -7.28 16.10 -8.38
N ASP A 18 -8.58 16.04 -8.22
CA ASP A 18 -9.37 14.87 -8.58
C ASP A 18 -9.09 14.45 -10.04
N THR A 19 -8.57 13.25 -10.20
CA THR A 19 -8.20 12.69 -11.49
C THR A 19 -8.96 11.41 -11.75
N THR A 20 -9.53 11.28 -12.97
CA THR A 20 -10.36 10.13 -13.31
C THR A 20 -9.54 9.01 -13.94
N ILE A 21 -9.75 7.78 -13.44
CA ILE A 21 -9.34 6.55 -14.10
C ILE A 21 -10.50 6.10 -14.98
N ASN A 22 -10.28 6.04 -16.30
CA ASN A 22 -11.28 5.54 -17.22
C ASN A 22 -11.19 4.01 -17.30
N VAL A 23 -12.31 3.37 -17.01
CA VAL A 23 -12.46 1.91 -17.05
C VAL A 23 -13.37 1.55 -18.22
N LEU A 24 -12.82 0.86 -19.21
CA LEU A 24 -13.55 0.37 -20.37
C LEU A 24 -13.93 -1.09 -20.14
N SER A 25 -15.24 -1.36 -20.13
CA SER A 25 -15.79 -2.71 -20.13
C SER A 25 -16.53 -2.95 -21.46
N THR A 26 -16.19 -4.02 -22.15
CA THR A 26 -16.82 -4.37 -23.42
C THR A 26 -17.28 -5.82 -23.38
N ASP A 27 -18.48 -6.04 -23.93
CA ASP A 27 -19.04 -7.37 -24.11
C ASP A 27 -19.08 -7.72 -25.61
N VAL A 28 -18.87 -8.99 -25.93
CA VAL A 28 -18.85 -9.48 -27.29
C VAL A 28 -19.89 -10.58 -27.44
N VAL A 29 -20.83 -10.37 -28.35
CA VAL A 29 -21.83 -11.38 -28.71
C VAL A 29 -21.58 -11.83 -30.14
N PHE A 30 -21.23 -13.11 -30.31
CA PHE A 30 -21.09 -13.70 -31.64
C PHE A 30 -22.44 -13.85 -32.31
N GLN A 31 -22.49 -13.48 -33.57
CA GLN A 31 -23.69 -13.56 -34.42
C GLN A 31 -23.45 -14.49 -35.57
N ALA A 32 -24.53 -15.08 -36.10
CA ALA A 32 -24.46 -15.83 -37.36
C ALA A 32 -24.09 -14.91 -38.51
N ASP A 33 -23.19 -15.35 -39.36
CA ASP A 33 -22.89 -14.66 -40.59
C ASP A 33 -24.06 -14.81 -41.58
N GLY A 34 -24.65 -13.67 -41.99
CA GLY A 34 -25.83 -13.62 -42.84
C GLY A 34 -26.04 -12.26 -43.46
N CYS A 35 -26.99 -12.17 -44.38
CA CYS A 35 -27.27 -10.95 -45.15
C CYS A 35 -27.88 -9.81 -44.30
N SER A 36 -28.28 -10.05 -43.07
CA SER A 36 -28.79 -9.02 -42.15
C SER A 36 -27.84 -8.84 -40.97
N ARG A 37 -27.43 -7.59 -40.73
CA ARG A 37 -26.59 -7.22 -39.59
C ARG A 37 -27.46 -6.72 -38.44
N THR A 38 -27.41 -7.39 -37.31
CA THR A 38 -28.00 -6.90 -36.06
C THR A 38 -26.85 -6.50 -35.12
N ALA A 39 -26.81 -5.24 -34.72
CA ALA A 39 -25.79 -4.83 -33.76
C ALA A 39 -26.08 -5.46 -32.37
N SER A 40 -25.11 -6.12 -31.81
CA SER A 40 -25.18 -6.66 -30.44
C SER A 40 -23.83 -6.53 -29.74
N GLY A 41 -23.87 -6.56 -28.43
CA GLY A 41 -22.75 -6.22 -27.59
C GLY A 41 -22.86 -4.79 -27.03
N THR A 42 -22.40 -4.61 -25.81
CA THR A 42 -22.42 -3.35 -25.09
C THR A 42 -21.02 -2.97 -24.66
N THR A 43 -20.62 -1.74 -24.96
CA THR A 43 -19.38 -1.17 -24.45
C THR A 43 -19.75 -0.07 -23.45
N THR A 44 -19.31 -0.21 -22.22
CA THR A 44 -19.52 0.78 -21.16
C THR A 44 -18.19 1.40 -20.76
N LEU A 45 -18.19 2.72 -20.63
CA LEU A 45 -17.09 3.48 -20.09
C LEU A 45 -17.50 3.97 -18.70
N THR A 46 -16.84 3.46 -17.68
CA THR A 46 -17.02 3.91 -16.30
C THR A 46 -15.80 4.67 -15.83
N GLN A 47 -15.99 5.51 -14.82
CA GLN A 47 -14.92 6.35 -14.28
C GLN A 47 -14.81 6.16 -12.78
N ARG A 48 -13.57 6.06 -12.33
CA ARG A 48 -13.25 6.11 -10.90
C ARG A 48 -12.30 7.27 -10.65
N THR A 49 -12.48 7.96 -9.54
CA THR A 49 -11.73 9.18 -9.26
C THR A 49 -10.69 8.93 -8.18
N ILE A 50 -9.45 9.33 -8.44
CA ILE A 50 -8.41 9.46 -7.42
C ILE A 50 -8.52 10.86 -6.85
N SER A 51 -8.82 10.98 -5.55
CA SER A 51 -8.87 12.26 -4.83
C SER A 51 -7.61 12.40 -3.97
N PRO A 52 -6.60 13.15 -4.44
CA PRO A 52 -5.36 13.31 -3.71
C PRO A 52 -5.51 14.21 -2.51
N GLY A 53 -4.96 13.78 -1.38
CA GLY A 53 -4.81 14.58 -0.18
C GLY A 53 -3.47 15.31 -0.14
N ALA A 54 -3.47 16.55 0.36
CA ALA A 54 -2.24 17.26 0.66
C ALA A 54 -1.67 16.75 1.98
N VAL A 55 -0.41 16.30 1.95
CA VAL A 55 0.34 15.84 3.11
C VAL A 55 1.50 16.79 3.33
N ALA A 56 1.60 17.34 4.54
CA ALA A 56 2.72 18.17 4.93
C ALA A 56 3.31 17.69 6.27
N VAL A 57 4.62 17.72 6.36
CA VAL A 57 5.38 17.40 7.57
C VAL A 57 6.22 18.62 7.89
N HIS A 58 5.96 19.25 9.02
CA HIS A 58 6.72 20.38 9.55
C HIS A 58 7.35 19.97 10.87
N GLU A 59 8.62 20.28 11.04
CA GLU A 59 9.32 20.01 12.29
C GLU A 59 10.34 21.11 12.59
N ASP A 60 10.40 21.48 13.84
CA ASP A 60 11.32 22.46 14.38
C ASP A 60 12.33 21.76 15.29
N LEU A 61 13.61 21.84 14.94
CA LEU A 61 14.70 21.19 15.64
C LEU A 61 15.54 22.21 16.41
N CYS A 62 15.54 22.12 17.72
CA CYS A 62 16.43 22.91 18.56
C CYS A 62 17.81 22.25 18.64
N MET A 63 18.82 22.87 18.03
CA MET A 63 20.18 22.33 17.96
C MET A 63 20.84 22.22 19.34
N ASP A 64 20.53 23.13 20.25
CA ASP A 64 21.14 23.11 21.60
C ASP A 64 20.72 21.87 22.42
N SER A 65 19.49 21.40 22.24
CA SER A 65 19.00 20.18 22.91
C SER A 65 19.52 18.89 22.28
N LEU A 66 19.91 18.94 21.02
CA LEU A 66 20.44 17.80 20.27
C LEU A 66 21.96 17.69 20.38
N SER A 67 22.69 18.81 20.49
CA SER A 67 24.13 18.87 20.48
C SER A 67 24.77 18.02 21.58
N ALA A 68 24.22 18.04 22.80
CA ALA A 68 24.75 17.25 23.91
C ALA A 68 24.68 15.75 23.71
N LYS A 69 23.64 15.23 23.02
CA LYS A 69 23.46 13.81 22.72
C LYS A 69 24.25 13.39 21.48
N TYR A 70 24.39 14.32 20.53
CA TYR A 70 25.07 14.07 19.27
C TYR A 70 26.58 14.10 19.41
N THR A 71 27.12 14.97 20.27
CA THR A 71 28.55 15.06 20.57
C THR A 71 29.11 13.70 21.04
N ALA A 72 28.33 12.90 21.75
CA ALA A 72 28.75 11.57 22.20
C ALA A 72 28.94 10.56 21.04
N VAL A 73 28.22 10.70 19.96
CA VAL A 73 28.35 9.87 18.74
C VAL A 73 29.52 10.35 17.88
N MET A 74 29.69 11.66 17.76
CA MET A 74 30.77 12.27 16.97
C MET A 74 32.16 12.10 17.62
N LEU A 75 32.26 12.18 18.94
CA LEU A 75 33.49 11.92 19.67
C LEU A 75 34.03 10.50 19.46
N LYS A 76 33.16 9.52 19.20
CA LYS A 76 33.57 8.16 18.83
C LYS A 76 34.19 8.09 17.42
N GLN A 77 33.92 9.05 16.56
CA GLN A 77 34.44 9.09 15.17
C GLN A 77 35.65 10.01 14.99
N GLY A 78 36.12 10.65 16.07
CA GLY A 78 37.32 11.48 16.02
C GLY A 78 37.19 12.80 15.23
N LEU A 79 35.97 13.22 14.96
CA LEU A 79 35.66 14.45 14.24
C LEU A 79 35.58 15.62 15.22
N THR A 80 36.55 16.50 15.20
CA THR A 80 36.44 17.85 15.76
C THR A 80 35.62 18.69 14.78
N ALA A 81 34.33 18.75 15.02
CA ALA A 81 33.38 19.33 14.09
C ALA A 81 33.40 20.85 14.12
N GLU A 82 33.64 21.47 13.00
CA GLU A 82 33.00 22.74 12.67
C GLU A 82 31.49 22.47 12.54
N LYS A 83 30.66 23.34 13.13
CA LYS A 83 29.21 23.15 13.32
C LYS A 83 28.39 23.04 12.03
N GLU A 84 29.00 23.09 10.86
CA GLU A 84 28.37 23.19 9.55
C GLU A 84 28.46 21.94 8.66
N GLU A 85 29.36 21.00 8.94
CA GLU A 85 29.44 19.73 8.18
C GLU A 85 28.66 18.63 8.91
N ILE A 86 27.42 18.42 8.51
CA ILE A 86 26.44 17.71 9.27
C ILE A 86 26.16 16.29 8.70
N PRO A 87 26.92 15.26 9.08
CA PRO A 87 26.45 13.89 8.93
C PRO A 87 25.15 13.61 9.70
N PHE A 88 24.81 14.46 10.69
CA PHE A 88 23.55 14.42 11.40
C PHE A 88 22.34 14.73 10.51
N ALA A 89 22.45 15.71 9.60
CA ALA A 89 21.33 16.05 8.72
C ALA A 89 20.97 14.86 7.82
N GLU A 90 21.97 14.20 7.24
CA GLU A 90 21.73 13.02 6.39
C GLU A 90 21.06 11.88 7.17
N LEU A 91 21.55 11.57 8.37
CA LEU A 91 20.99 10.54 9.23
C LEU A 91 19.55 10.90 9.66
N TYR A 92 19.34 12.16 10.03
CA TYR A 92 18.03 12.66 10.41
C TYR A 92 17.03 12.56 9.25
N PHE A 93 17.41 13.07 8.06
CA PHE A 93 16.56 13.00 6.87
C PHE A 93 16.27 11.56 6.45
N ALA A 94 17.27 10.67 6.50
CA ALA A 94 17.06 9.27 6.18
C ALA A 94 16.03 8.61 7.11
N GLN A 95 16.14 8.84 8.43
CA GLN A 95 15.18 8.34 9.41
C GLN A 95 13.80 8.97 9.24
N LYS A 96 13.74 10.28 8.97
CA LYS A 96 12.49 10.99 8.78
C LYS A 96 11.75 10.49 7.54
N ILE A 97 12.46 10.35 6.42
CA ILE A 97 11.92 9.80 5.17
C ILE A 97 11.39 8.37 5.41
N ALA A 98 12.13 7.52 6.11
CA ALA A 98 11.67 6.18 6.44
C ALA A 98 10.36 6.19 7.24
N LYS A 99 10.22 7.10 8.23
CA LYS A 99 8.99 7.25 9.02
C LYS A 99 7.82 7.80 8.19
N VAL A 100 8.08 8.73 7.29
CA VAL A 100 7.06 9.22 6.34
C VAL A 100 6.60 8.10 5.42
N GLN A 101 7.51 7.27 4.93
CA GLN A 101 7.18 6.12 4.09
C GLN A 101 6.34 5.07 4.83
N ASP A 102 6.66 4.78 6.10
CA ASP A 102 5.86 3.89 6.95
C ASP A 102 4.44 4.45 7.17
N ALA A 103 4.35 5.75 7.44
CA ALA A 103 3.06 6.42 7.65
C ALA A 103 2.22 6.44 6.37
N LEU A 104 2.84 6.70 5.22
CA LEU A 104 2.19 6.67 3.91
C LEU A 104 1.73 5.26 3.54
N GLY A 105 2.57 4.24 3.77
CA GLY A 105 2.17 2.86 3.53
C GLY A 105 0.91 2.47 4.30
N LYS A 106 0.79 2.93 5.55
CA LYS A 106 -0.43 2.75 6.35
C LYS A 106 -1.61 3.56 5.82
N ALA A 107 -1.37 4.83 5.43
CA ALA A 107 -2.42 5.69 4.91
C ALA A 107 -2.98 5.20 3.57
N TYR A 108 -2.18 4.58 2.71
CA TYR A 108 -2.65 3.99 1.46
C TYR A 108 -3.66 2.87 1.69
N TRP A 109 -3.52 2.09 2.76
CA TRP A 109 -4.49 1.05 3.11
C TRP A 109 -5.62 1.57 3.99
N GLN A 110 -5.30 2.27 5.06
CA GLN A 110 -6.19 2.58 6.18
C GLN A 110 -6.62 4.04 6.24
N GLY A 111 -6.26 4.85 5.24
CA GLY A 111 -6.64 6.25 5.19
C GLY A 111 -8.14 6.41 5.28
N ASP A 112 -8.58 7.37 6.10
CA ASP A 112 -9.98 7.76 6.24
C ASP A 112 -10.04 9.23 6.62
N THR A 113 -10.59 10.04 5.72
CA THR A 113 -10.75 11.49 5.92
C THR A 113 -11.63 11.85 7.13
N ALA A 114 -12.45 10.91 7.61
CA ALA A 114 -13.23 11.04 8.83
C ALA A 114 -12.49 10.59 10.10
N SER A 115 -11.26 10.04 9.96
CA SER A 115 -10.48 9.54 11.11
C SER A 115 -9.99 10.68 11.99
N GLY A 116 -9.99 10.46 13.30
CA GLY A 116 -9.33 11.35 14.27
C GLY A 116 -7.79 11.28 14.26
N SER A 117 -7.20 10.31 13.56
CA SER A 117 -5.75 10.15 13.46
C SER A 117 -5.15 11.09 12.42
N ALA A 118 -4.22 11.95 12.83
CA ALA A 118 -3.61 12.96 11.95
C ALA A 118 -2.87 12.35 10.74
N ASN A 119 -2.32 11.15 10.86
CA ASN A 119 -1.58 10.48 9.78
C ASN A 119 -2.50 9.73 8.80
N LEU A 120 -3.76 9.50 9.15
CA LEU A 120 -4.71 8.72 8.34
C LEU A 120 -5.82 9.59 7.73
N ASN A 121 -5.98 10.84 8.14
CA ASN A 121 -7.11 11.70 7.76
C ASN A 121 -6.84 12.61 6.54
N LYS A 122 -5.80 12.35 5.77
CA LYS A 122 -5.44 13.23 4.63
C LYS A 122 -6.10 12.83 3.32
N PHE A 123 -6.33 11.55 3.12
CA PHE A 123 -7.04 10.98 1.97
C PHE A 123 -7.64 9.64 2.35
N ASP A 124 -8.60 9.17 1.56
CA ASP A 124 -9.22 7.87 1.76
C ASP A 124 -8.34 6.75 1.19
N GLY A 125 -8.11 5.72 1.99
CA GLY A 125 -7.29 4.57 1.65
C GLY A 125 -8.07 3.46 0.95
N LEU A 126 -7.35 2.44 0.50
CA LEU A 126 -7.92 1.32 -0.27
C LEU A 126 -9.01 0.58 0.48
N ASP A 127 -8.85 0.32 1.79
CA ASP A 127 -9.85 -0.40 2.58
C ASP A 127 -11.22 0.30 2.53
N LYS A 128 -11.24 1.61 2.78
CA LYS A 128 -12.45 2.42 2.72
C LYS A 128 -13.04 2.49 1.32
N LEU A 129 -12.19 2.67 0.30
CA LEU A 129 -12.64 2.80 -1.10
C LEU A 129 -13.20 1.48 -1.66
N ILE A 130 -12.59 0.34 -1.31
CA ILE A 130 -13.07 -0.99 -1.68
C ILE A 130 -14.40 -1.29 -0.98
N LEU A 131 -14.50 -0.98 0.32
CA LEU A 131 -15.73 -1.16 1.08
C LEU A 131 -16.85 -0.28 0.55
N ALA A 132 -16.58 0.99 0.24
CA ALA A 132 -17.55 1.93 -0.32
C ALA A 132 -18.05 1.53 -1.71
N ALA A 133 -17.23 0.86 -2.51
CA ALA A 133 -17.63 0.33 -3.82
C ALA A 133 -18.70 -0.78 -3.69
N GLY A 134 -18.67 -1.58 -2.62
CA GLY A 134 -19.68 -2.59 -2.30
C GLY A 134 -19.74 -3.79 -3.24
N THR A 135 -18.83 -3.90 -4.21
CA THR A 135 -18.80 -4.97 -5.23
C THR A 135 -17.70 -5.98 -5.03
N ALA A 136 -16.79 -5.75 -4.06
CA ALA A 136 -15.73 -6.69 -3.73
C ALA A 136 -16.30 -8.03 -3.26
N VAL A 137 -15.64 -9.11 -3.68
CA VAL A 137 -16.04 -10.49 -3.30
C VAL A 137 -15.75 -10.70 -1.81
N ASN A 138 -16.75 -11.23 -1.08
CA ASN A 138 -16.56 -11.59 0.32
C ASN A 138 -15.67 -12.85 0.45
N GLY A 139 -14.47 -12.66 0.93
CA GLY A 139 -13.49 -13.73 1.17
C GLY A 139 -13.72 -14.55 2.45
N ASN A 140 -14.67 -14.12 3.32
CA ASN A 140 -15.01 -14.82 4.57
C ASN A 140 -16.47 -15.29 4.58
N PRO A 141 -16.87 -16.19 3.64
CA PRO A 141 -18.28 -16.64 3.56
C PRO A 141 -18.70 -17.49 4.76
N THR A 142 -17.76 -18.10 5.49
CA THR A 142 -18.02 -18.95 6.67
C THR A 142 -18.00 -18.19 8.00
N ALA A 143 -17.82 -16.85 7.96
CA ALA A 143 -17.84 -15.96 9.10
C ALA A 143 -16.85 -16.34 10.22
N ILE A 144 -15.56 -16.45 9.87
CA ILE A 144 -14.49 -16.59 10.88
C ILE A 144 -14.41 -15.30 11.70
N THR A 145 -14.56 -15.43 13.01
CA THR A 145 -14.68 -14.31 13.93
C THR A 145 -13.34 -13.75 14.39
N THR A 146 -13.34 -12.49 14.81
CA THR A 146 -12.17 -11.82 15.41
C THR A 146 -11.61 -12.56 16.63
N GLY A 147 -12.44 -13.27 17.38
CA GLY A 147 -12.03 -14.06 18.53
C GLY A 147 -11.15 -15.28 18.17
N THR A 148 -11.31 -15.81 16.95
CA THR A 148 -10.46 -16.91 16.43
C THR A 148 -9.10 -16.39 15.96
N GLY A 149 -9.05 -15.19 15.39
CA GLY A 149 -7.85 -14.57 14.84
C GLY A 149 -7.18 -15.38 13.73
N TYR A 150 -6.00 -14.94 13.32
CA TYR A 150 -5.14 -15.66 12.38
C TYR A 150 -4.10 -16.48 13.13
N THR A 151 -4.09 -17.78 12.87
CA THR A 151 -3.16 -18.74 13.48
C THR A 151 -2.46 -19.56 12.42
N SER A 152 -1.35 -20.23 12.76
CA SER A 152 -0.71 -21.17 11.83
C SER A 152 -1.62 -22.34 11.43
N GLY A 153 -2.64 -22.66 12.23
CA GLY A 153 -3.59 -23.73 11.95
C GLY A 153 -4.69 -23.38 10.92
N ASN A 154 -5.04 -22.08 10.81
CA ASN A 154 -6.15 -21.66 9.94
C ASN A 154 -5.72 -20.82 8.73
N ILE A 155 -4.55 -20.18 8.77
CA ILE A 155 -4.14 -19.20 7.75
C ILE A 155 -4.07 -19.81 6.34
N ILE A 156 -3.53 -21.01 6.18
CA ILE A 156 -3.47 -21.68 4.87
C ILE A 156 -4.87 -21.90 4.32
N GLY A 157 -5.80 -22.42 5.12
CA GLY A 157 -7.18 -22.62 4.71
C GLY A 157 -7.89 -21.33 4.32
N ILE A 158 -7.63 -20.23 5.02
CA ILE A 158 -8.15 -18.89 4.69
C ILE A 158 -7.63 -18.43 3.33
N LEU A 159 -6.30 -18.49 3.12
CA LEU A 159 -5.70 -18.01 1.87
C LEU A 159 -6.12 -18.86 0.67
N LEU A 160 -6.22 -20.18 0.82
CA LEU A 160 -6.72 -21.08 -0.23
C LEU A 160 -8.20 -20.81 -0.53
N GLY A 161 -9.04 -20.65 0.50
CA GLY A 161 -10.45 -20.30 0.32
C GLY A 161 -10.66 -18.97 -0.39
N MET A 162 -9.78 -17.96 -0.16
CA MET A 162 -9.80 -16.72 -0.93
C MET A 162 -9.41 -16.94 -2.40
N ALA A 163 -8.43 -17.80 -2.67
CA ALA A 163 -8.00 -18.13 -4.02
C ALA A 163 -9.11 -18.84 -4.82
N GLU A 164 -9.93 -19.66 -4.18
CA GLU A 164 -11.07 -20.33 -4.82
C GLU A 164 -12.21 -19.36 -5.18
N LEU A 165 -12.26 -18.19 -4.50
CA LEU A 165 -13.29 -17.18 -4.73
C LEU A 165 -12.91 -16.13 -5.78
N ILE A 166 -11.75 -16.28 -6.43
CA ILE A 166 -11.33 -15.39 -7.50
C ILE A 166 -12.32 -15.47 -8.67
N PRO A 167 -12.76 -14.33 -9.22
CA PRO A 167 -13.57 -14.31 -10.43
C PRO A 167 -12.86 -15.03 -11.59
N GLU A 168 -13.58 -15.88 -12.31
CA GLU A 168 -13.03 -16.71 -13.41
C GLU A 168 -12.30 -15.89 -14.47
N ALA A 169 -12.77 -14.65 -14.71
CA ALA A 169 -12.18 -13.74 -15.69
C ALA A 169 -10.71 -13.40 -15.42
N ILE A 170 -10.27 -13.44 -14.15
CA ILE A 170 -8.92 -13.06 -13.72
C ILE A 170 -8.15 -14.24 -13.10
N ALA A 171 -8.75 -15.41 -12.97
CA ALA A 171 -8.13 -16.56 -12.30
C ALA A 171 -6.80 -17.01 -12.92
N GLY A 172 -6.61 -16.78 -14.23
CA GLY A 172 -5.37 -17.08 -14.96
C GLY A 172 -4.38 -15.90 -15.06
N ALA A 173 -4.61 -14.78 -14.35
CA ALA A 173 -3.71 -13.64 -14.42
C ALA A 173 -2.40 -13.90 -13.65
N ASP A 174 -1.28 -13.47 -14.21
CA ASP A 174 0.06 -13.65 -13.60
C ASP A 174 0.38 -12.56 -12.54
N ASP A 175 -0.44 -11.50 -12.48
CA ASP A 175 -0.24 -10.35 -11.59
C ASP A 175 -1.10 -10.39 -10.32
N LEU A 176 -1.63 -11.57 -9.98
CA LEU A 176 -2.40 -11.76 -8.76
C LEU A 176 -1.51 -11.67 -7.51
N LYS A 177 -1.88 -10.78 -6.60
CA LYS A 177 -1.19 -10.55 -5.34
C LYS A 177 -2.16 -10.69 -4.17
N LEU A 178 -1.70 -11.39 -3.15
CA LEU A 178 -2.41 -11.59 -1.90
C LEU A 178 -1.71 -10.77 -0.81
N PHE A 179 -2.25 -9.61 -0.49
CA PHE A 179 -1.70 -8.69 0.49
C PHE A 179 -2.13 -9.07 1.89
N VAL A 180 -1.15 -9.29 2.76
CA VAL A 180 -1.33 -9.68 4.16
C VAL A 180 -0.50 -8.79 5.08
N ALA A 181 -0.91 -8.64 6.33
CA ALA A 181 -0.08 -7.98 7.32
C ALA A 181 1.16 -8.83 7.67
N PRO A 182 2.27 -8.23 8.13
CA PRO A 182 3.49 -8.96 8.47
C PRO A 182 3.29 -10.10 9.47
N ALA A 183 2.41 -9.92 10.45
CA ALA A 183 2.13 -10.97 11.42
C ALA A 183 1.37 -12.17 10.81
N GLN A 184 0.46 -11.90 9.87
CA GLN A 184 -0.25 -12.94 9.12
C GLN A 184 0.72 -13.69 8.20
N PHE A 185 1.65 -12.96 7.58
CA PHE A 185 2.70 -13.57 6.75
C PHE A 185 3.61 -14.49 7.57
N LEU A 186 4.03 -14.10 8.76
CA LEU A 186 4.78 -14.95 9.68
C LEU A 186 3.98 -16.19 10.11
N SER A 187 2.67 -16.03 10.34
CA SER A 187 1.79 -17.17 10.63
C SER A 187 1.70 -18.12 9.45
N TYR A 188 1.68 -17.61 8.22
CA TYR A 188 1.71 -18.41 7.01
C TYR A 188 3.04 -19.17 6.85
N GLN A 189 4.18 -18.49 7.04
CA GLN A 189 5.49 -19.15 7.01
C GLN A 189 5.58 -20.27 8.05
N ARG A 190 5.09 -20.03 9.29
CA ARG A 190 5.04 -21.03 10.32
C ARG A 190 4.15 -22.21 9.93
N ALA A 191 3.00 -21.95 9.36
CA ALA A 191 2.08 -22.99 8.88
C ALA A 191 2.70 -23.87 7.80
N LEU A 192 3.50 -23.30 6.88
CA LEU A 192 4.25 -24.05 5.89
C LEU A 192 5.34 -24.93 6.54
N ALA A 193 6.02 -24.42 7.54
CA ALA A 193 7.02 -25.18 8.29
C ALA A 193 6.38 -26.32 9.09
N ASP A 194 5.29 -26.06 9.80
CA ASP A 194 4.55 -27.06 10.61
C ASP A 194 3.95 -28.18 9.71
N GLY A 195 3.53 -27.81 8.48
CA GLY A 195 3.01 -28.75 7.46
C GLY A 195 4.08 -29.47 6.62
N ASN A 196 5.36 -29.21 6.87
CA ASN A 196 6.49 -29.74 6.09
C ASN A 196 6.43 -29.42 4.59
N TYR A 197 5.93 -28.25 4.24
CA TYR A 197 5.79 -27.76 2.86
C TYR A 197 7.03 -26.99 2.37
N PHE A 198 8.24 -27.37 2.78
CA PHE A 198 9.49 -26.69 2.46
C PHE A 198 9.81 -26.56 0.97
N HIS A 199 9.20 -27.40 0.13
CA HIS A 199 9.41 -27.36 -1.33
C HIS A 199 8.83 -26.10 -1.98
N TYR A 200 8.00 -25.35 -1.27
CA TYR A 200 7.33 -24.13 -1.76
C TYR A 200 8.02 -22.85 -1.28
N VAL A 201 9.04 -22.97 -0.43
CA VAL A 201 9.78 -21.81 0.07
C VAL A 201 10.90 -21.49 -0.90
N SER A 202 10.80 -20.39 -1.60
CA SER A 202 11.90 -19.85 -2.41
C SER A 202 12.97 -19.27 -1.49
N GLU A 203 14.19 -19.78 -1.58
CA GLU A 203 15.31 -19.25 -0.81
C GLU A 203 15.54 -17.76 -1.15
N GLY A 204 15.57 -16.91 -0.12
CA GLY A 204 15.92 -15.50 -0.23
C GLY A 204 14.74 -14.52 -0.35
N GLN A 205 13.50 -14.97 -0.38
CA GLN A 205 12.33 -14.07 -0.38
C GLN A 205 11.82 -13.82 1.04
N THR A 206 12.13 -12.66 1.59
CA THR A 206 11.72 -12.28 2.96
C THR A 206 10.37 -11.59 3.05
N GLN A 207 9.82 -11.11 1.95
CA GLN A 207 8.61 -10.28 1.92
C GLN A 207 7.50 -10.78 1.01
N SER A 208 7.78 -11.77 0.17
CA SER A 208 6.78 -12.38 -0.71
C SER A 208 7.07 -13.86 -0.93
N MET A 209 6.02 -14.67 -1.12
CA MET A 209 6.11 -16.11 -1.36
C MET A 209 4.94 -16.55 -2.24
N PRO A 210 5.10 -17.54 -3.12
CA PRO A 210 3.97 -18.10 -3.85
C PRO A 210 2.98 -18.78 -2.88
N LEU A 211 1.70 -18.71 -3.21
CA LEU A 211 0.67 -19.40 -2.45
C LEU A 211 0.75 -20.90 -2.75
N ILE A 212 0.72 -21.72 -1.70
CA ILE A 212 0.71 -23.17 -1.84
C ILE A 212 -0.47 -23.62 -2.70
N GLY A 213 -0.19 -24.41 -3.74
CA GLY A 213 -1.22 -24.89 -4.69
C GLY A 213 -1.57 -23.92 -5.82
N PHE A 214 -1.24 -22.64 -5.70
CA PHE A 214 -1.52 -21.59 -6.69
C PHE A 214 -0.26 -20.78 -7.00
N PRO A 215 0.63 -21.25 -7.88
CA PRO A 215 1.92 -20.61 -8.13
C PRO A 215 1.81 -19.24 -8.82
N ASN A 216 0.68 -18.93 -9.45
CA ASN A 216 0.38 -17.63 -10.06
C ASN A 216 -0.05 -16.56 -9.03
N ILE A 217 -0.30 -16.96 -7.77
CA ILE A 217 -0.67 -16.03 -6.69
C ILE A 217 0.51 -15.87 -5.76
N GLU A 218 0.96 -14.63 -5.60
CA GLU A 218 2.03 -14.30 -4.68
C GLU A 218 1.48 -13.68 -3.39
N VAL A 219 1.82 -14.26 -2.24
CA VAL A 219 1.51 -13.73 -0.92
C VAL A 219 2.54 -12.66 -0.57
N VAL A 220 2.10 -11.43 -0.41
CA VAL A 220 2.95 -10.27 -0.17
C VAL A 220 2.71 -9.73 1.24
N SER A 221 3.80 -9.60 2.01
CA SER A 221 3.76 -8.95 3.32
C SER A 221 3.80 -7.43 3.15
N ASP A 222 2.72 -6.73 3.50
CA ASP A 222 2.69 -5.27 3.47
C ASP A 222 2.58 -4.69 4.89
N PRO A 223 3.60 -3.93 5.35
CA PRO A 223 3.57 -3.25 6.64
C PRO A 223 2.44 -2.20 6.77
N GLY A 224 1.87 -1.77 5.65
CA GLY A 224 0.72 -0.85 5.64
C GLY A 224 -0.56 -1.50 6.18
N LEU A 225 -0.69 -2.82 6.05
CA LEU A 225 -1.76 -3.59 6.67
C LEU A 225 -1.38 -3.92 8.11
N THR A 226 -1.99 -3.28 9.07
CA THR A 226 -1.77 -3.58 10.48
C THR A 226 -2.76 -4.64 10.99
N GLN A 227 -2.39 -5.34 12.09
CA GLN A 227 -3.28 -6.32 12.72
C GLN A 227 -4.64 -5.75 13.15
N SER A 228 -4.71 -4.43 13.41
CA SER A 228 -5.97 -3.80 13.83
C SER A 228 -7.06 -3.86 12.78
N ASN A 229 -6.69 -3.87 11.49
CA ASN A 229 -7.68 -3.99 10.41
C ASN A 229 -8.06 -5.43 10.10
N ASN A 230 -7.22 -6.40 10.45
CA ASN A 230 -7.46 -7.84 10.23
C ASN A 230 -7.94 -8.21 8.81
N ASN A 231 -7.69 -7.36 7.83
CA ASN A 231 -8.13 -7.56 6.47
C ASN A 231 -7.02 -8.15 5.61
N ILE A 232 -7.41 -9.05 4.71
CA ILE A 232 -6.56 -9.63 3.67
C ILE A 232 -7.19 -9.30 2.33
N TYR A 233 -6.36 -8.94 1.35
CA TYR A 233 -6.83 -8.56 0.02
C TYR A 233 -6.15 -9.41 -1.04
N LEU A 234 -6.94 -10.00 -1.91
CA LEU A 234 -6.49 -10.68 -3.10
C LEU A 234 -6.96 -9.89 -4.32
N MET A 235 -6.04 -9.38 -5.11
CA MET A 235 -6.33 -8.56 -6.28
C MET A 235 -5.17 -8.57 -7.27
N ARG A 236 -5.41 -8.09 -8.47
CA ARG A 236 -4.34 -7.86 -9.44
C ARG A 236 -3.52 -6.63 -9.07
N ALA A 237 -2.21 -6.70 -9.24
CA ALA A 237 -1.31 -5.56 -9.04
C ALA A 237 -1.67 -4.39 -9.98
N SER A 238 -2.03 -4.70 -11.22
CA SER A 238 -2.46 -3.73 -12.24
C SER A 238 -3.77 -2.99 -11.91
N ASN A 239 -4.54 -3.50 -10.95
CA ASN A 239 -5.79 -2.89 -10.50
C ASN A 239 -5.60 -1.72 -9.52
N ILE A 240 -4.41 -1.59 -8.94
CA ILE A 240 -4.11 -0.59 -7.91
C ILE A 240 -3.48 0.64 -8.56
N TYR A 241 -4.04 1.82 -8.30
CA TYR A 241 -3.54 3.10 -8.78
C TYR A 241 -3.13 4.00 -7.62
N ILE A 242 -1.92 4.54 -7.70
CA ILE A 242 -1.43 5.57 -6.79
C ILE A 242 -1.22 6.84 -7.59
N GLY A 243 -2.00 7.86 -7.28
CA GLY A 243 -1.80 9.20 -7.81
C GLY A 243 -0.75 9.95 -7.01
N VAL A 244 0.22 10.53 -7.71
CA VAL A 244 1.23 11.39 -7.10
C VAL A 244 1.29 12.69 -7.89
N ASP A 245 1.58 13.78 -7.21
CA ASP A 245 1.91 15.03 -7.90
C ASP A 245 3.21 14.84 -8.67
N LEU A 246 3.38 15.54 -9.79
CA LEU A 246 4.61 15.45 -10.56
C LEU A 246 5.79 15.68 -9.62
N PRO A 247 6.84 14.87 -9.72
CA PRO A 247 8.11 15.15 -9.10
C PRO A 247 8.81 16.29 -9.90
N ASP A 248 8.15 17.44 -10.02
CA ASP A 248 8.88 18.66 -10.34
C ASP A 248 9.86 18.88 -9.20
N GLU A 249 11.04 19.33 -9.53
CA GLU A 249 12.10 19.61 -8.55
C GLU A 249 11.61 20.53 -7.41
N GLU A 250 10.51 21.25 -7.62
CA GLU A 250 9.84 22.12 -6.64
C GLU A 250 8.75 21.41 -5.80
N ALA A 251 8.16 20.31 -6.23
CA ALA A 251 7.02 19.67 -5.54
C ALA A 251 7.43 18.62 -4.50
N ASN A 252 8.62 18.05 -4.62
CA ASN A 252 9.25 17.22 -3.57
C ASN A 252 10.13 18.08 -2.65
N ASP A 253 9.65 19.25 -2.29
CA ASP A 253 10.40 20.27 -1.60
C ASP A 253 10.63 19.86 -0.14
N VAL A 254 11.68 19.07 0.06
CA VAL A 254 12.28 18.94 1.39
C VAL A 254 13.11 20.18 1.59
N ARG A 255 12.52 21.18 2.21
CA ARG A 255 13.22 22.41 2.58
C ARG A 255 13.69 22.32 4.01
N SER A 256 14.95 22.65 4.21
CA SER A 256 15.50 22.84 5.53
C SER A 256 16.24 24.16 5.57
N TRP A 257 16.01 24.95 6.59
CA TRP A 257 16.71 26.21 6.81
C TRP A 257 16.90 26.48 8.29
N TYR A 258 17.96 27.19 8.61
CA TYR A 258 18.23 27.65 9.94
C TYR A 258 17.60 29.01 10.16
N ASP A 259 16.80 29.15 11.22
CA ASP A 259 16.23 30.43 11.65
C ASP A 259 17.12 30.98 12.77
N PRO A 260 17.89 32.08 12.49
CA PRO A 260 18.80 32.64 13.48
C PRO A 260 18.08 33.37 14.61
N ASN A 261 16.83 33.82 14.43
CA ASN A 261 16.08 34.49 15.46
C ASN A 261 15.64 33.55 16.57
N ASP A 262 15.16 32.38 16.16
CA ASP A 262 14.67 31.33 17.08
C ASP A 262 15.74 30.30 17.44
N ARG A 263 16.90 30.31 16.75
CA ARG A 263 17.98 29.32 16.83
C ARG A 263 17.48 27.88 16.55
N ILE A 264 16.55 27.75 15.62
CA ILE A 264 15.87 26.48 15.29
C ILE A 264 16.18 26.12 13.85
N TYR A 265 16.36 24.84 13.61
CA TYR A 265 16.40 24.28 12.27
C TYR A 265 14.99 23.87 11.88
N LYS A 266 14.42 24.50 10.85
CA LYS A 266 13.08 24.25 10.35
C LYS A 266 13.15 23.28 9.16
N VAL A 267 12.36 22.22 9.22
CA VAL A 267 12.25 21.22 8.17
C VAL A 267 10.81 21.15 7.68
N THR A 268 10.63 21.24 6.38
CA THR A 268 9.31 21.15 5.74
C THR A 268 9.36 20.17 4.58
N MET A 269 8.40 19.25 4.54
CA MET A 269 8.12 18.39 3.42
C MET A 269 6.66 18.53 3.05
N ALA A 270 6.32 18.74 1.78
CA ALA A 270 4.94 18.80 1.31
C ALA A 270 4.80 18.06 -0.01
N PHE A 271 3.75 17.24 -0.12
CA PHE A 271 3.43 16.49 -1.35
C PHE A 271 1.93 16.17 -1.38
N ARG A 272 1.46 15.75 -2.56
CA ARG A 272 0.08 15.29 -2.74
C ARG A 272 0.09 13.85 -3.22
N THR A 273 -0.78 13.04 -2.63
CA THR A 273 -0.94 11.64 -3.02
C THR A 273 -2.35 11.15 -2.73
N GLY A 274 -2.77 10.15 -3.46
CA GLY A 274 -4.05 9.48 -3.27
C GLY A 274 -4.02 8.10 -3.90
N VAL A 275 -4.99 7.27 -3.58
CA VAL A 275 -5.10 5.89 -4.09
C VAL A 275 -6.50 5.61 -4.61
N ASN A 276 -6.63 4.68 -5.53
CA ASN A 276 -7.90 4.05 -5.88
C ASN A 276 -7.66 2.71 -6.58
N VAL A 277 -8.73 1.95 -6.77
CA VAL A 277 -8.77 0.73 -7.58
C VAL A 277 -9.66 0.93 -8.80
N ALA A 278 -9.28 0.32 -9.93
CA ALA A 278 -10.08 0.41 -11.16
C ALA A 278 -11.29 -0.54 -11.12
N PHE A 279 -11.06 -1.80 -10.75
CA PHE A 279 -12.05 -2.88 -10.77
C PHE A 279 -12.24 -3.45 -9.36
N PRO A 280 -13.14 -2.90 -8.54
CA PRO A 280 -13.37 -3.39 -7.19
C PRO A 280 -14.06 -4.76 -7.17
N ASP A 281 -14.79 -5.14 -8.22
CA ASP A 281 -15.45 -6.43 -8.41
C ASP A 281 -14.47 -7.60 -8.63
N GLU A 282 -13.22 -7.31 -9.01
CA GLU A 282 -12.14 -8.29 -9.11
C GLU A 282 -11.43 -8.56 -7.78
N ILE A 283 -11.76 -7.84 -6.72
CA ILE A 283 -11.07 -7.91 -5.44
C ILE A 283 -11.78 -8.89 -4.52
N VAL A 284 -11.03 -9.85 -3.97
CA VAL A 284 -11.49 -10.69 -2.87
C VAL A 284 -10.99 -10.11 -1.56
N ARG A 285 -11.90 -9.68 -0.69
CA ARG A 285 -11.60 -9.11 0.61
C ARG A 285 -11.98 -10.08 1.72
N PHE A 286 -11.02 -10.50 2.53
CA PHE A 286 -11.26 -11.24 3.76
C PHE A 286 -11.20 -10.28 4.94
N ALA A 287 -12.26 -10.27 5.74
CA ALA A 287 -12.31 -9.55 7.01
C ALA A 287 -12.82 -10.50 8.09
N LEU A 288 -12.21 -10.46 9.27
CA LEU A 288 -12.75 -11.15 10.44
C LEU A 288 -14.04 -10.44 10.89
N VAL A 289 -15.04 -11.20 11.30
CA VAL A 289 -16.36 -10.71 11.71
C VAL A 289 -16.51 -10.71 13.25
#